data_64815d837f69e57129962abe3fe163c5
#
_entry.id   64815d837f69e57129962abe3fe163c5
#
_cell.length_a   1.000
_cell.length_b   1.000
_cell.length_c   1.000
_cell.angle_alpha   90.00
_cell.angle_beta   90.00
_cell.angle_gamma   90.00
#
_symmetry.space_group_name_H-M   'P 1'
#
loop_
_entity.id
_entity.type
_entity.pdbx_description
1 polymer ?
#
loop_
_entity_poly.entity_id
_entity_poly.type
_entity_poly.pdbx_seq_one_letter_code
_entity_poly.pdbx_strand_id
1 'polypeptide(L)'
;MSQTIRRGGSAPAPSHDISGKGLKTGQLGLLAVVVLGISTIAPAYTLTGALGPTVNEVGLQLPVIFLIGFIPMILVSLAYRELNADSPDSGTTFTWVTKAFGPWVGWMGGWGLLAANIIVLSNLAGVAVDFFYLFLAQATGSPELADLASNKLLNVATCFVFVALAVWISYRGLHTTKIVQYGLVGFQLLVLGLFVGMAFANWSTSETAVPFSWDWFDVTKIETFGQIAAGISLSIFVYWGWDVCLTVNEETANGKKTAGLAGTLTAVIVLGIYLLVTIATMMFAGVGDTGIGLNNADNHANVFTALASPVMGPFAILMSLAVLSSSAASLQSTFTSPSRSLLAMAHYGALPERFSHMSKKFSTPGFATIAAGVLSAGFYAVMHVISENVLNDTILALGLMICFYYGLTAIACVWYFRNSVFTSVRNFFLRLVCPLLGGVGLFVVFLQTAVDSWAPEFGSGSEIFGVGLVFVLGIGILALGAVVMLIMSRVRPGFFRGETIRKDTPALVVPE
;
A
#
# COMPACT_ATOMS: atom_id res chain seq x y z
N MET A 1 -68.47 8.97 27.71
CA MET A 1 -67.46 9.66 26.86
C MET A 1 -66.19 8.92 26.96
N SER A 2 -65.90 8.05 25.98
CA SER A 2 -64.66 7.20 25.93
C SER A 2 -63.73 7.86 24.94
N GLN A 3 -62.55 8.29 25.38
CA GLN A 3 -61.49 8.82 24.52
C GLN A 3 -60.63 7.65 24.02
N THR A 4 -60.71 7.39 22.74
CA THR A 4 -59.88 6.44 22.02
C THR A 4 -58.46 7.04 21.80
N ILE A 5 -57.45 6.55 22.52
CA ILE A 5 -56.08 6.92 22.30
C ILE A 5 -55.62 6.26 21.00
N ARG A 6 -55.37 7.06 19.97
CA ARG A 6 -54.67 6.61 18.74
C ARG A 6 -53.22 6.26 19.11
N ARG A 7 -52.86 4.99 19.01
CA ARG A 7 -51.49 4.54 19.00
C ARG A 7 -50.81 5.12 17.77
N GLY A 8 -49.81 5.97 18.00
CA GLY A 8 -48.93 6.47 16.96
C GLY A 8 -48.20 5.28 16.30
N GLY A 9 -48.29 5.20 14.98
CA GLY A 9 -47.52 4.25 14.23
C GLY A 9 -46.02 4.54 14.39
N SER A 10 -45.27 3.56 14.87
CA SER A 10 -43.80 3.56 14.86
C SER A 10 -43.33 3.71 13.42
N ALA A 11 -42.51 4.74 13.17
CA ALA A 11 -41.79 4.85 11.93
C ALA A 11 -41.02 3.56 11.69
N PRO A 12 -40.91 3.05 10.43
CA PRO A 12 -40.11 1.87 10.14
C PRO A 12 -38.65 2.13 10.56
N ALA A 13 -38.07 1.21 11.30
CA ALA A 13 -36.67 1.26 11.64
C ALA A 13 -35.82 1.41 10.37
N PRO A 14 -34.76 2.24 10.38
CA PRO A 14 -33.91 2.40 9.21
C PRO A 14 -33.31 1.03 8.86
N SER A 15 -33.33 0.70 7.56
CA SER A 15 -32.74 -0.52 7.05
C SER A 15 -31.26 -0.57 7.44
N HIS A 16 -30.85 -1.56 8.22
CA HIS A 16 -29.52 -1.73 8.80
C HIS A 16 -28.40 -2.04 7.79
N ASP A 17 -28.67 -1.95 6.49
CA ASP A 17 -27.77 -2.43 5.43
C ASP A 17 -26.82 -1.40 4.84
N ILE A 18 -26.87 -0.12 5.25
CA ILE A 18 -26.10 0.98 4.64
C ILE A 18 -25.50 1.88 5.73
N SER A 19 -24.17 2.15 5.64
CA SER A 19 -23.49 3.11 6.51
C SER A 19 -23.96 4.55 6.26
N GLY A 20 -23.65 5.47 7.18
CA GLY A 20 -23.98 6.89 7.02
C GLY A 20 -23.35 7.55 5.79
N LYS A 21 -22.32 6.91 5.16
CA LYS A 21 -21.72 7.33 3.88
C LYS A 21 -22.31 6.62 2.67
N GLY A 22 -23.31 5.74 2.84
CA GLY A 22 -23.96 5.00 1.76
C GLY A 22 -23.24 3.73 1.32
N LEU A 23 -22.25 3.26 2.07
CA LEU A 23 -21.56 1.99 1.84
C LEU A 23 -22.39 0.81 2.37
N LYS A 24 -22.38 -0.33 1.68
CA LYS A 24 -23.08 -1.55 2.11
C LYS A 24 -22.31 -2.24 3.22
N THR A 25 -22.94 -2.44 4.37
CA THR A 25 -22.35 -3.12 5.52
C THR A 25 -22.31 -4.65 5.35
N GLY A 26 -21.44 -5.35 6.10
CA GLY A 26 -21.42 -6.81 6.18
C GLY A 26 -21.00 -7.57 4.91
N GLN A 27 -20.42 -6.89 3.90
CA GLN A 27 -20.03 -7.50 2.62
C GLN A 27 -18.82 -8.44 2.73
N LEU A 28 -17.91 -8.17 3.68
CA LEU A 28 -16.63 -8.84 3.82
C LEU A 28 -16.49 -9.50 5.19
N GLY A 29 -16.13 -10.79 5.21
CA GLY A 29 -15.65 -11.47 6.42
C GLY A 29 -14.12 -11.37 6.54
N LEU A 30 -13.57 -11.91 7.65
CA LEU A 30 -12.14 -11.84 7.98
C LEU A 30 -11.25 -12.32 6.83
N LEU A 31 -11.52 -13.50 6.27
CA LEU A 31 -10.72 -14.05 5.17
C LEU A 31 -10.72 -13.14 3.94
N ALA A 32 -11.86 -12.57 3.57
CA ALA A 32 -11.96 -11.67 2.42
C ALA A 32 -11.15 -10.40 2.62
N VAL A 33 -11.13 -9.84 3.85
CA VAL A 33 -10.36 -8.65 4.18
C VAL A 33 -8.85 -8.95 4.22
N VAL A 34 -8.44 -10.11 4.76
CA VAL A 34 -7.02 -10.56 4.74
C VAL A 34 -6.54 -10.76 3.30
N VAL A 35 -7.33 -11.42 2.45
CA VAL A 35 -7.00 -11.60 1.03
C VAL A 35 -6.91 -10.26 0.30
N LEU A 36 -7.80 -9.31 0.61
CA LEU A 36 -7.73 -7.95 0.07
C LEU A 36 -6.43 -7.25 0.49
N GLY A 37 -6.01 -7.40 1.75
CA GLY A 37 -4.74 -6.87 2.26
C GLY A 37 -3.53 -7.49 1.58
N ILE A 38 -3.46 -8.83 1.48
CA ILE A 38 -2.37 -9.54 0.78
C ILE A 38 -2.34 -9.13 -0.69
N SER A 39 -3.51 -8.99 -1.33
CA SER A 39 -3.61 -8.51 -2.70
C SER A 39 -3.03 -7.12 -2.88
N THR A 40 -3.34 -6.20 -1.95
CA THR A 40 -2.84 -4.81 -2.03
C THR A 40 -1.33 -4.75 -1.83
N ILE A 41 -0.77 -5.55 -0.92
CA ILE A 41 0.69 -5.66 -0.74
C ILE A 41 1.35 -6.31 -1.97
N ALA A 42 0.67 -7.24 -2.65
CA ALA A 42 1.10 -7.86 -3.90
C ALA A 42 2.48 -8.55 -3.81
N PRO A 43 2.63 -9.66 -3.07
CA PRO A 43 3.94 -10.23 -2.76
C PRO A 43 4.83 -10.52 -3.98
N ALA A 44 4.29 -11.05 -5.09
CA ALA A 44 5.09 -11.35 -6.27
C ALA A 44 5.58 -10.07 -6.97
N TYR A 45 4.71 -9.06 -7.12
CA TYR A 45 5.08 -7.75 -7.65
C TYR A 45 6.11 -7.06 -6.78
N THR A 46 5.86 -6.99 -5.47
CA THR A 46 6.69 -6.22 -4.54
C THR A 46 8.10 -6.78 -4.44
N LEU A 47 8.24 -8.11 -4.34
CA LEU A 47 9.53 -8.75 -4.27
C LEU A 47 10.32 -8.63 -5.57
N THR A 48 9.68 -8.70 -6.74
CA THR A 48 10.39 -8.58 -8.01
C THR A 48 11.07 -7.22 -8.17
N GLY A 49 10.47 -6.15 -7.63
CA GLY A 49 11.02 -4.78 -7.70
C GLY A 49 11.85 -4.35 -6.49
N ALA A 50 11.79 -5.08 -5.35
CA ALA A 50 12.44 -4.65 -4.12
C ALA A 50 13.70 -5.45 -3.77
N LEU A 51 13.81 -6.71 -4.18
CA LEU A 51 14.94 -7.58 -3.79
C LEU A 51 16.27 -7.02 -4.29
N GLY A 52 16.39 -6.68 -5.57
CA GLY A 52 17.62 -6.14 -6.17
C GLY A 52 18.05 -4.83 -5.50
N PRO A 53 17.22 -3.77 -5.51
CA PRO A 53 17.57 -2.52 -4.85
C PRO A 53 17.94 -2.66 -3.38
N THR A 54 17.28 -3.56 -2.63
CA THR A 54 17.63 -3.77 -1.22
C THR A 54 18.96 -4.52 -1.06
N VAL A 55 19.26 -5.50 -1.91
CA VAL A 55 20.57 -6.19 -1.91
C VAL A 55 21.69 -5.21 -2.25
N ASN A 56 21.48 -4.27 -3.18
CA ASN A 56 22.45 -3.24 -3.50
C ASN A 56 22.86 -2.41 -2.27
N GLU A 57 21.92 -2.15 -1.36
CA GLU A 57 22.19 -1.39 -0.13
C GLU A 57 22.85 -2.24 0.96
N VAL A 58 22.37 -3.47 1.18
CA VAL A 58 22.70 -4.23 2.39
C VAL A 58 23.28 -5.62 2.12
N GLY A 59 23.44 -6.02 0.88
CA GLY A 59 24.03 -7.30 0.50
C GLY A 59 23.34 -8.52 1.14
N LEU A 60 24.13 -9.38 1.77
CA LEU A 60 23.64 -10.60 2.44
C LEU A 60 22.74 -10.32 3.65
N GLN A 61 22.74 -9.10 4.19
CA GLN A 61 21.91 -8.71 5.34
C GLN A 61 20.45 -8.35 4.98
N LEU A 62 20.01 -8.66 3.75
CA LEU A 62 18.64 -8.44 3.31
C LEU A 62 17.56 -9.05 4.25
N PRO A 63 17.68 -10.30 4.76
CA PRO A 63 16.67 -10.86 5.65
C PRO A 63 16.50 -10.07 6.96
N VAL A 64 17.60 -9.61 7.58
CA VAL A 64 17.51 -8.83 8.82
C VAL A 64 16.91 -7.45 8.57
N ILE A 65 17.15 -6.83 7.42
CA ILE A 65 16.55 -5.55 7.08
C ILE A 65 15.05 -5.69 6.89
N PHE A 66 14.56 -6.77 6.28
CA PHE A 66 13.14 -7.05 6.21
C PHE A 66 12.51 -7.25 7.60
N LEU A 67 13.21 -7.90 8.53
CA LEU A 67 12.76 -8.02 9.93
C LEU A 67 12.72 -6.66 10.63
N ILE A 68 13.77 -5.85 10.49
CA ILE A 68 13.86 -4.53 11.16
C ILE A 68 12.80 -3.57 10.59
N GLY A 69 12.62 -3.52 9.27
CA GLY A 69 11.59 -2.69 8.64
C GLY A 69 10.16 -3.15 8.95
N PHE A 70 9.98 -4.45 9.26
CA PHE A 70 8.68 -4.95 9.73
C PHE A 70 8.30 -4.41 11.11
N ILE A 71 9.27 -4.14 12.00
CA ILE A 71 9.00 -3.69 13.38
C ILE A 71 8.12 -2.43 13.41
N PRO A 72 8.49 -1.30 12.79
CA PRO A 72 7.61 -0.13 12.80
C PRO A 72 6.26 -0.42 12.14
N MET A 73 6.20 -1.25 11.12
CA MET A 73 4.97 -1.57 10.41
C MET A 73 3.97 -2.33 11.29
N ILE A 74 4.42 -3.35 12.02
CA ILE A 74 3.54 -4.08 12.96
C ILE A 74 3.12 -3.20 14.14
N LEU A 75 4.01 -2.38 14.68
CA LEU A 75 3.70 -1.46 15.78
C LEU A 75 2.64 -0.43 15.36
N VAL A 76 2.73 0.11 14.14
CA VAL A 76 1.72 1.02 13.60
C VAL A 76 0.42 0.30 13.28
N SER A 77 0.46 -0.96 12.82
CA SER A 77 -0.77 -1.74 12.59
C SER A 77 -1.59 -1.92 13.88
N LEU A 78 -0.92 -2.06 15.01
CA LEU A 78 -1.57 -2.12 16.34
C LEU A 78 -2.22 -0.77 16.69
N ALA A 79 -1.58 0.37 16.35
CA ALA A 79 -2.19 1.69 16.52
C ALA A 79 -3.46 1.86 15.69
N TYR A 80 -3.41 1.48 14.41
CA TYR A 80 -4.58 1.50 13.51
C TYR A 80 -5.71 0.60 14.05
N ARG A 81 -5.38 -0.57 14.58
CA ARG A 81 -6.33 -1.49 15.19
C ARG A 81 -7.04 -0.87 16.40
N GLU A 82 -6.31 -0.18 17.29
CA GLU A 82 -6.91 0.51 18.45
C GLU A 82 -7.81 1.68 18.01
N LEU A 83 -7.37 2.50 17.04
CA LEU A 83 -8.17 3.59 16.47
C LEU A 83 -9.44 3.07 15.79
N ASN A 84 -9.34 2.01 14.99
CA ASN A 84 -10.47 1.39 14.33
C ASN A 84 -11.47 0.77 15.34
N ALA A 85 -11.00 0.18 16.41
CA ALA A 85 -11.87 -0.43 17.42
C ALA A 85 -12.74 0.62 18.15
N ASP A 86 -12.20 1.82 18.35
CA ASP A 86 -12.90 2.93 19.00
C ASP A 86 -13.76 3.73 18.00
N SER A 87 -13.17 4.09 16.86
CA SER A 87 -13.78 4.96 15.87
C SER A 87 -13.60 4.41 14.46
N PRO A 88 -14.35 3.33 14.07
CA PRO A 88 -14.30 2.79 12.73
C PRO A 88 -14.79 3.82 11.71
N ASP A 89 -13.95 4.14 10.74
CA ASP A 89 -14.25 5.08 9.66
C ASP A 89 -13.38 4.77 8.44
N SER A 90 -13.99 4.70 7.27
CA SER A 90 -13.32 4.37 6.00
C SER A 90 -12.30 5.43 5.54
N GLY A 91 -12.35 6.64 6.13
CA GLY A 91 -11.36 7.69 5.93
C GLY A 91 -10.04 7.45 6.68
N THR A 92 -10.01 6.46 7.58
CA THR A 92 -8.83 5.99 8.32
C THR A 92 -7.93 7.15 8.82
N THR A 93 -6.71 7.26 8.32
CA THR A 93 -5.75 8.33 8.69
C THR A 93 -6.36 9.71 8.69
N PHE A 94 -7.10 10.11 7.63
CA PHE A 94 -7.74 11.42 7.56
C PHE A 94 -8.65 11.65 8.76
N THR A 95 -9.54 10.71 9.05
CA THR A 95 -10.55 10.83 10.11
C THR A 95 -9.89 10.79 11.48
N TRP A 96 -9.01 9.84 11.75
CA TRP A 96 -8.39 9.68 13.07
C TRP A 96 -7.42 10.80 13.41
N VAL A 97 -6.62 11.26 12.45
CA VAL A 97 -5.72 12.40 12.64
C VAL A 97 -6.51 13.71 12.83
N THR A 98 -7.63 13.88 12.10
CA THR A 98 -8.53 15.03 12.32
C THR A 98 -9.13 15.01 13.75
N LYS A 99 -9.56 13.86 14.22
CA LYS A 99 -10.10 13.72 15.60
C LYS A 99 -9.04 13.94 16.68
N ALA A 100 -7.77 13.62 16.40
CA ALA A 100 -6.67 13.77 17.35
C ALA A 100 -6.10 15.19 17.37
N PHE A 101 -5.79 15.76 16.22
CA PHE A 101 -5.00 16.99 16.05
C PHE A 101 -5.75 18.14 15.36
N GLY A 102 -7.00 17.89 14.93
CA GLY A 102 -7.80 18.87 14.22
C GLY A 102 -7.65 18.82 12.70
N PRO A 103 -8.45 19.66 11.99
CA PRO A 103 -8.69 19.53 10.55
C PRO A 103 -7.45 19.80 9.67
N TRP A 104 -6.57 20.70 10.08
CA TRP A 104 -5.37 21.05 9.30
C TRP A 104 -4.38 19.88 9.21
N VAL A 105 -4.09 19.26 10.36
CA VAL A 105 -3.20 18.08 10.41
C VAL A 105 -3.88 16.88 9.77
N GLY A 106 -5.18 16.69 10.02
CA GLY A 106 -5.97 15.62 9.40
C GLY A 106 -6.01 15.69 7.89
N TRP A 107 -6.10 16.91 7.31
CA TRP A 107 -5.97 17.11 5.88
C TRP A 107 -4.64 16.59 5.34
N MET A 108 -3.51 16.96 5.98
CA MET A 108 -2.19 16.51 5.56
C MET A 108 -2.03 14.99 5.66
N GLY A 109 -2.60 14.36 6.71
CA GLY A 109 -2.64 12.89 6.82
C GLY A 109 -3.41 12.25 5.68
N GLY A 110 -4.62 12.77 5.35
CA GLY A 110 -5.41 12.33 4.22
C GLY A 110 -4.72 12.55 2.87
N TRP A 111 -4.05 13.68 2.69
CA TRP A 111 -3.28 13.99 1.49
C TRP A 111 -2.11 13.01 1.30
N GLY A 112 -1.31 12.75 2.36
CA GLY A 112 -0.21 11.80 2.29
C GLY A 112 -0.67 10.39 1.91
N LEU A 113 -1.78 9.93 2.50
CA LEU A 113 -2.41 8.66 2.13
C LEU A 113 -2.85 8.64 0.66
N LEU A 114 -3.52 9.68 0.17
CA LEU A 114 -3.97 9.77 -1.22
C LEU A 114 -2.79 9.80 -2.19
N ALA A 115 -1.76 10.60 -1.91
CA ALA A 115 -0.55 10.71 -2.73
C ALA A 115 0.17 9.36 -2.84
N ALA A 116 0.37 8.67 -1.71
CA ALA A 116 0.96 7.33 -1.69
C ALA A 116 0.16 6.35 -2.58
N ASN A 117 -1.16 6.35 -2.48
CA ASN A 117 -2.01 5.49 -3.31
C ASN A 117 -1.91 5.82 -4.82
N ILE A 118 -1.84 7.11 -5.20
CA ILE A 118 -1.70 7.50 -6.61
C ILE A 118 -0.35 7.04 -7.18
N ILE A 119 0.74 7.21 -6.42
CA ILE A 119 2.07 6.74 -6.83
C ILE A 119 2.07 5.22 -7.02
N VAL A 120 1.58 4.47 -6.03
CA VAL A 120 1.54 3.01 -6.10
C VAL A 120 0.66 2.48 -7.23
N LEU A 121 -0.51 3.08 -7.46
CA LEU A 121 -1.38 2.70 -8.58
C LEU A 121 -0.67 2.86 -9.92
N SER A 122 0.16 3.89 -10.08
CA SER A 122 0.96 4.10 -11.29
C SER A 122 2.04 3.01 -11.45
N ASN A 123 2.75 2.67 -10.38
CA ASN A 123 3.78 1.63 -10.38
C ASN A 123 3.19 0.25 -10.71
N LEU A 124 2.08 -0.11 -10.07
CA LEU A 124 1.37 -1.37 -10.31
C LEU A 124 0.94 -1.52 -11.76
N ALA A 125 0.45 -0.44 -12.36
CA ALA A 125 0.06 -0.44 -13.76
C ALA A 125 1.28 -0.59 -14.68
N GLY A 126 2.39 0.08 -14.39
CA GLY A 126 3.65 -0.04 -15.15
C GLY A 126 4.19 -1.47 -15.13
N VAL A 127 4.36 -2.05 -13.96
CA VAL A 127 4.85 -3.45 -13.84
C VAL A 127 3.87 -4.45 -14.48
N ALA A 128 2.55 -4.18 -14.43
CA ALA A 128 1.59 -5.01 -15.14
C ALA A 128 1.81 -4.96 -16.66
N VAL A 129 2.20 -3.82 -17.22
CA VAL A 129 2.54 -3.68 -18.65
C VAL A 129 3.78 -4.50 -18.98
N ASP A 130 4.87 -4.37 -18.22
CA ASP A 130 6.13 -5.06 -18.46
C ASP A 130 5.91 -6.58 -18.47
N PHE A 131 5.26 -7.10 -17.42
CA PHE A 131 5.00 -8.54 -17.34
C PHE A 131 3.91 -9.04 -18.29
N PHE A 132 3.02 -8.18 -18.76
CA PHE A 132 2.09 -8.51 -19.82
C PHE A 132 2.80 -8.79 -21.14
N TYR A 133 3.70 -7.91 -21.58
CA TYR A 133 4.47 -8.10 -22.80
C TYR A 133 5.47 -9.25 -22.67
N LEU A 134 6.10 -9.43 -21.51
CA LEU A 134 6.94 -10.58 -21.23
C LEU A 134 6.15 -11.90 -21.30
N PHE A 135 4.96 -11.95 -20.72
CA PHE A 135 4.07 -13.11 -20.80
C PHE A 135 3.68 -13.41 -22.25
N LEU A 136 3.32 -12.39 -23.05
CA LEU A 136 3.01 -12.58 -24.47
C LEU A 136 4.21 -13.14 -25.25
N ALA A 137 5.41 -12.61 -25.02
CA ALA A 137 6.65 -13.10 -25.65
C ALA A 137 6.88 -14.58 -25.34
N GLN A 138 6.74 -14.97 -24.09
CA GLN A 138 6.90 -16.37 -23.64
C GLN A 138 5.80 -17.29 -24.19
N ALA A 139 4.54 -16.84 -24.21
CA ALA A 139 3.39 -17.63 -24.66
C ALA A 139 3.39 -17.87 -26.18
N THR A 140 3.91 -16.91 -26.96
CA THR A 140 3.95 -17.01 -28.42
C THR A 140 5.30 -17.50 -28.97
N GLY A 141 6.34 -17.54 -28.13
CA GLY A 141 7.72 -17.83 -28.55
C GLY A 141 8.37 -16.70 -29.37
N SER A 142 7.86 -15.48 -29.25
CA SER A 142 8.32 -14.29 -29.99
C SER A 142 8.98 -13.28 -29.04
N PRO A 143 10.31 -13.36 -28.80
CA PRO A 143 10.99 -12.50 -27.82
C PRO A 143 10.81 -11.00 -28.05
N GLU A 144 10.69 -10.58 -29.32
CA GLU A 144 10.48 -9.19 -29.72
C GLU A 144 9.20 -8.55 -29.14
N LEU A 145 8.24 -9.34 -28.68
CA LEU A 145 7.06 -8.82 -28.00
C LEU A 145 7.38 -8.24 -26.61
N ALA A 146 8.42 -8.73 -25.95
CA ALA A 146 8.86 -8.16 -24.67
C ALA A 146 9.40 -6.73 -24.85
N ASP A 147 10.08 -6.45 -25.97
CA ASP A 147 10.65 -5.14 -26.28
C ASP A 147 9.58 -4.06 -26.49
N LEU A 148 8.33 -4.45 -26.73
CA LEU A 148 7.20 -3.50 -26.83
C LEU A 148 6.96 -2.74 -25.52
N ALA A 149 7.35 -3.29 -24.37
CA ALA A 149 7.31 -2.60 -23.09
C ALA A 149 8.20 -1.34 -23.07
N SER A 150 9.31 -1.34 -23.84
CA SER A 150 10.24 -0.21 -23.95
C SER A 150 9.72 0.91 -24.87
N ASN A 151 8.69 0.66 -25.67
CA ASN A 151 8.06 1.69 -26.47
C ASN A 151 7.19 2.59 -25.59
N LYS A 152 7.65 3.82 -25.32
CA LYS A 152 6.99 4.75 -24.39
C LYS A 152 5.50 4.97 -24.67
N LEU A 153 5.13 5.14 -25.96
CA LEU A 153 3.72 5.38 -26.32
C LEU A 153 2.86 4.14 -26.09
N LEU A 154 3.35 2.98 -26.50
CA LEU A 154 2.61 1.72 -26.37
C LEU A 154 2.52 1.31 -24.90
N ASN A 155 3.58 1.50 -24.11
CA ASN A 155 3.61 1.26 -22.67
C ASN A 155 2.55 2.11 -21.95
N VAL A 156 2.53 3.43 -22.16
CA VAL A 156 1.53 4.33 -21.57
C VAL A 156 0.11 3.99 -22.02
N ALA A 157 -0.10 3.66 -23.29
CA ALA A 157 -1.42 3.27 -23.80
C ALA A 157 -1.92 1.97 -23.12
N THR A 158 -1.06 0.97 -22.98
CA THR A 158 -1.38 -0.30 -22.32
C THR A 158 -1.62 -0.09 -20.81
N CYS A 159 -0.83 0.78 -20.16
CA CYS A 159 -1.06 1.20 -18.78
C CYS A 159 -2.47 1.79 -18.60
N PHE A 160 -2.91 2.65 -19.51
CA PHE A 160 -4.27 3.22 -19.46
C PHE A 160 -5.35 2.14 -19.59
N VAL A 161 -5.13 1.09 -20.38
CA VAL A 161 -6.06 -0.05 -20.45
C VAL A 161 -6.12 -0.78 -19.12
N PHE A 162 -5.00 -1.09 -18.47
CA PHE A 162 -4.99 -1.75 -17.15
C PHE A 162 -5.67 -0.89 -16.10
N VAL A 163 -5.38 0.40 -16.03
CA VAL A 163 -6.04 1.33 -15.10
C VAL A 163 -7.55 1.39 -15.36
N ALA A 164 -7.97 1.48 -16.62
CA ALA A 164 -9.39 1.53 -16.97
C ALA A 164 -10.14 0.24 -16.57
N LEU A 165 -9.51 -0.94 -16.77
CA LEU A 165 -10.06 -2.23 -16.35
C LEU A 165 -10.17 -2.31 -14.81
N ALA A 166 -9.12 -1.89 -14.09
CA ALA A 166 -9.13 -1.88 -12.63
C ALA A 166 -10.19 -0.93 -12.06
N VAL A 167 -10.30 0.28 -12.60
CA VAL A 167 -11.36 1.25 -12.28
C VAL A 167 -12.74 0.65 -12.54
N TRP A 168 -12.93 0.01 -13.69
CA TRP A 168 -14.21 -0.60 -14.03
C TRP A 168 -14.62 -1.72 -13.08
N ILE A 169 -13.68 -2.60 -12.66
CA ILE A 169 -13.94 -3.66 -11.67
C ILE A 169 -14.24 -3.04 -10.30
N SER A 170 -13.42 -2.07 -9.86
CA SER A 170 -13.59 -1.39 -8.57
C SER A 170 -14.91 -0.60 -8.48
N TYR A 171 -15.35 -0.01 -9.59
CA TYR A 171 -16.65 0.67 -9.70
C TYR A 171 -17.83 -0.30 -9.50
N ARG A 172 -17.70 -1.59 -9.85
CA ARG A 172 -18.73 -2.63 -9.67
C ARG A 172 -18.89 -3.12 -8.23
N GLY A 173 -18.03 -2.69 -7.31
CA GLY A 173 -18.15 -2.91 -5.89
C GLY A 173 -17.40 -4.13 -5.35
N LEU A 174 -17.38 -4.25 -4.02
CA LEU A 174 -16.54 -5.20 -3.29
C LEU A 174 -16.90 -6.68 -3.54
N HIS A 175 -18.14 -6.98 -3.90
CA HIS A 175 -18.50 -8.38 -4.21
C HIS A 175 -17.73 -8.90 -5.42
N THR A 176 -17.67 -8.12 -6.51
CA THR A 176 -16.89 -8.46 -7.71
C THR A 176 -15.39 -8.48 -7.38
N THR A 177 -14.91 -7.47 -6.67
CA THR A 177 -13.54 -7.39 -6.17
C THR A 177 -13.13 -8.66 -5.44
N LYS A 178 -13.90 -9.10 -4.44
CA LYS A 178 -13.61 -10.28 -3.62
C LYS A 178 -13.40 -11.56 -4.45
N ILE A 179 -14.26 -11.82 -5.43
CA ILE A 179 -14.16 -13.02 -6.28
C ILE A 179 -12.89 -13.00 -7.12
N VAL A 180 -12.60 -11.86 -7.76
CA VAL A 180 -11.38 -11.67 -8.55
C VAL A 180 -10.14 -11.85 -7.66
N GLN A 181 -10.15 -11.27 -6.46
CA GLN A 181 -9.02 -11.34 -5.53
C GLN A 181 -8.71 -12.76 -5.06
N TYR A 182 -9.72 -13.57 -4.74
CA TYR A 182 -9.49 -14.97 -4.35
C TYR A 182 -8.76 -15.77 -5.44
N GLY A 183 -9.13 -15.57 -6.72
CA GLY A 183 -8.47 -16.23 -7.84
C GLY A 183 -7.03 -15.75 -8.04
N LEU A 184 -6.83 -14.45 -8.15
CA LEU A 184 -5.52 -13.88 -8.46
C LEU A 184 -4.51 -14.05 -7.31
N VAL A 185 -4.94 -13.81 -6.05
CA VAL A 185 -4.08 -14.01 -4.87
C VAL A 185 -3.75 -15.48 -4.67
N GLY A 186 -4.73 -16.36 -4.80
CA GLY A 186 -4.50 -17.80 -4.70
C GLY A 186 -3.49 -18.30 -5.73
N PHE A 187 -3.62 -17.85 -6.97
CA PHE A 187 -2.69 -18.19 -8.06
C PHE A 187 -1.26 -17.68 -7.78
N GLN A 188 -1.08 -16.39 -7.46
CA GLN A 188 0.26 -15.86 -7.21
C GLN A 188 0.95 -16.54 -6.01
N LEU A 189 0.23 -16.84 -4.92
CA LEU A 189 0.80 -17.52 -3.76
C LEU A 189 1.19 -18.97 -4.07
N LEU A 190 0.40 -19.66 -4.90
CA LEU A 190 0.73 -21.01 -5.37
C LEU A 190 2.02 -20.99 -6.20
N VAL A 191 2.15 -20.06 -7.14
CA VAL A 191 3.36 -19.95 -7.97
C VAL A 191 4.59 -19.51 -7.16
N LEU A 192 4.45 -18.58 -6.22
CA LEU A 192 5.54 -18.24 -5.30
C LEU A 192 5.97 -19.45 -4.45
N GLY A 193 5.02 -20.23 -3.94
CA GLY A 193 5.31 -21.46 -3.21
C GLY A 193 6.05 -22.48 -4.09
N LEU A 194 5.66 -22.65 -5.36
CA LEU A 194 6.35 -23.49 -6.32
C LEU A 194 7.77 -23.01 -6.58
N PHE A 195 7.95 -21.69 -6.81
CA PHE A 195 9.26 -21.06 -6.99
C PHE A 195 10.18 -21.33 -5.79
N VAL A 196 9.70 -21.10 -4.57
CA VAL A 196 10.45 -21.35 -3.32
C VAL A 196 10.83 -22.84 -3.22
N GLY A 197 9.89 -23.74 -3.46
CA GLY A 197 10.14 -25.18 -3.42
C GLY A 197 11.22 -25.61 -4.42
N MET A 198 11.13 -25.11 -5.65
CA MET A 198 12.13 -25.41 -6.71
C MET A 198 13.48 -24.74 -6.43
N ALA A 199 13.51 -23.49 -5.92
CA ALA A 199 14.75 -22.83 -5.53
C ALA A 199 15.47 -23.58 -4.42
N PHE A 200 14.77 -24.02 -3.37
CA PHE A 200 15.36 -24.85 -2.32
C PHE A 200 15.77 -26.25 -2.78
N ALA A 201 15.03 -26.86 -3.70
CA ALA A 201 15.39 -28.18 -4.22
C ALA A 201 16.67 -28.14 -5.10
N ASN A 202 16.87 -27.06 -5.83
CA ASN A 202 17.90 -26.96 -6.86
C ASN A 202 19.01 -25.92 -6.50
N TRP A 203 19.00 -25.31 -5.31
CA TRP A 203 19.95 -24.23 -4.98
C TRP A 203 21.42 -24.60 -5.24
N SER A 204 21.81 -25.84 -4.91
CA SER A 204 23.20 -26.30 -5.05
C SER A 204 23.63 -26.54 -6.51
N THR A 205 22.72 -26.48 -7.47
CA THR A 205 23.03 -26.62 -8.89
C THR A 205 23.33 -25.27 -9.57
N SER A 206 23.05 -24.16 -8.89
CA SER A 206 23.35 -22.81 -9.39
C SER A 206 24.83 -22.48 -9.19
N GLU A 207 25.45 -21.88 -10.22
CA GLU A 207 26.85 -21.44 -10.16
C GLU A 207 27.04 -20.27 -9.16
N THR A 208 25.97 -19.52 -8.88
CA THR A 208 25.95 -18.37 -7.96
C THR A 208 25.44 -18.74 -6.57
N ALA A 209 25.21 -20.03 -6.30
CA ALA A 209 24.63 -20.52 -5.06
C ALA A 209 25.38 -20.08 -3.81
N VAL A 210 24.64 -19.62 -2.79
CA VAL A 210 25.18 -19.27 -1.47
C VAL A 210 24.47 -20.10 -0.42
N PRO A 211 25.20 -20.86 0.42
CA PRO A 211 24.57 -21.64 1.48
C PRO A 211 23.94 -20.70 2.54
N PHE A 212 22.80 -21.14 3.10
CA PHE A 212 22.16 -20.40 4.19
C PHE A 212 23.14 -20.19 5.35
N SER A 213 23.18 -18.96 5.89
CA SER A 213 23.94 -18.62 7.09
C SER A 213 23.10 -17.75 8.03
N TRP A 214 23.21 -18.01 9.34
CA TRP A 214 22.64 -17.14 10.36
C TRP A 214 23.26 -15.74 10.38
N ASP A 215 24.42 -15.57 9.77
CA ASP A 215 25.09 -14.29 9.55
C ASP A 215 24.25 -13.30 8.73
N TRP A 216 23.28 -13.78 7.93
CA TRP A 216 22.35 -12.94 7.18
C TRP A 216 21.40 -12.13 8.08
N PHE A 217 21.29 -12.54 9.34
CA PHE A 217 20.49 -11.88 10.36
C PHE A 217 21.30 -10.97 11.30
N ASP A 218 22.59 -10.79 11.02
CA ASP A 218 23.49 -9.93 11.80
C ASP A 218 23.55 -8.53 11.20
N VAL A 219 22.77 -7.59 11.77
CA VAL A 219 22.73 -6.19 11.34
C VAL A 219 24.07 -5.45 11.52
N THR A 220 24.95 -5.93 12.41
CA THR A 220 26.25 -5.29 12.67
C THR A 220 27.23 -5.45 11.51
N LYS A 221 26.92 -6.29 10.52
CA LYS A 221 27.70 -6.47 9.29
C LYS A 221 27.39 -5.44 8.21
N ILE A 222 26.39 -4.59 8.40
CA ILE A 222 26.11 -3.45 7.52
C ILE A 222 27.03 -2.30 7.94
N GLU A 223 27.78 -1.74 6.98
CA GLU A 223 28.89 -0.84 7.26
C GLU A 223 28.44 0.53 7.76
N THR A 224 27.34 1.07 7.23
CA THR A 224 26.90 2.43 7.53
C THR A 224 25.44 2.51 7.95
N PHE A 225 25.14 3.51 8.79
CA PHE A 225 23.75 3.81 9.14
C PHE A 225 22.91 4.25 7.92
N GLY A 226 23.53 4.90 6.93
CA GLY A 226 22.85 5.29 5.68
C GLY A 226 22.31 4.06 4.93
N GLN A 227 23.12 3.00 4.78
CA GLN A 227 22.68 1.73 4.16
C GLN A 227 21.54 1.08 4.94
N ILE A 228 21.62 1.08 6.28
CA ILE A 228 20.52 0.58 7.12
C ILE A 228 19.24 1.39 6.87
N ALA A 229 19.33 2.73 6.83
CA ALA A 229 18.18 3.60 6.61
C ALA A 229 17.57 3.42 5.22
N ALA A 230 18.39 3.32 4.16
CA ALA A 230 17.95 3.05 2.80
C ALA A 230 17.27 1.68 2.69
N GLY A 231 17.89 0.63 3.24
CA GLY A 231 17.31 -0.70 3.29
C GLY A 231 16.00 -0.76 4.06
N ILE A 232 15.88 -0.05 5.19
CA ILE A 232 14.62 0.06 5.95
C ILE A 232 13.56 0.82 5.16
N SER A 233 13.92 1.88 4.44
CA SER A 233 12.98 2.62 3.58
C SER A 233 12.36 1.73 2.52
N LEU A 234 13.18 0.91 1.84
CA LEU A 234 12.73 -0.10 0.88
C LEU A 234 11.89 -1.18 1.56
N SER A 235 12.30 -1.63 2.76
CA SER A 235 11.54 -2.61 3.56
C SER A 235 10.17 -2.07 4.00
N ILE A 236 10.04 -0.80 4.33
CA ILE A 236 8.76 -0.15 4.64
C ILE A 236 7.83 -0.21 3.43
N PHE A 237 8.34 0.04 2.24
CA PHE A 237 7.56 -0.10 1.01
C PHE A 237 7.02 -1.51 0.82
N VAL A 238 7.84 -2.55 1.02
CA VAL A 238 7.40 -3.94 0.77
C VAL A 238 6.26 -4.39 1.69
N TYR A 239 6.11 -3.80 2.87
CA TYR A 239 5.00 -4.10 3.79
C TYR A 239 3.80 -3.16 3.64
N TRP A 240 3.86 -2.16 2.76
CA TRP A 240 2.76 -1.22 2.58
C TRP A 240 1.51 -1.90 1.99
N GLY A 241 0.33 -1.44 2.43
CA GLY A 241 -0.95 -1.86 1.84
C GLY A 241 -1.85 -2.69 2.79
N TRP A 242 -1.36 -3.13 3.97
CA TRP A 242 -2.20 -3.80 4.97
C TRP A 242 -3.32 -2.89 5.50
N ASP A 243 -3.15 -1.59 5.45
CA ASP A 243 -4.11 -0.59 5.92
C ASP A 243 -5.38 -0.51 5.05
N VAL A 244 -5.36 -1.04 3.83
CA VAL A 244 -6.56 -1.19 3.01
C VAL A 244 -7.64 -2.02 3.73
N CYS A 245 -7.24 -2.96 4.59
CA CYS A 245 -8.17 -3.71 5.43
C CYS A 245 -9.06 -2.81 6.29
N LEU A 246 -8.52 -1.65 6.69
CA LEU A 246 -9.23 -0.70 7.55
C LEU A 246 -10.03 0.32 6.74
N THR A 247 -9.70 0.54 5.48
CA THR A 247 -10.50 1.43 4.60
C THR A 247 -11.85 0.81 4.22
N VAL A 248 -12.00 -0.50 4.37
CA VAL A 248 -13.26 -1.24 4.15
C VAL A 248 -13.98 -1.61 5.45
N ASN A 249 -13.60 -1.02 6.58
CA ASN A 249 -14.17 -1.34 7.89
C ASN A 249 -15.70 -1.18 7.96
N GLU A 250 -16.27 -0.16 7.29
CA GLU A 250 -17.71 0.08 7.23
C GLU A 250 -18.46 -0.98 6.39
N GLU A 251 -17.76 -1.67 5.49
CA GLU A 251 -18.30 -2.71 4.62
C GLU A 251 -18.00 -4.13 5.15
N THR A 252 -17.26 -4.22 6.26
CA THR A 252 -16.81 -5.48 6.88
C THR A 252 -17.75 -5.90 8.01
N ALA A 253 -18.11 -7.17 8.06
CA ALA A 253 -18.84 -7.73 9.18
C ALA A 253 -18.04 -7.56 10.47
N ASN A 254 -18.66 -7.02 11.52
CA ASN A 254 -18.00 -6.63 12.77
C ASN A 254 -16.71 -5.81 12.52
N GLY A 255 -16.83 -4.78 11.69
CA GLY A 255 -15.69 -3.99 11.19
C GLY A 255 -14.79 -3.39 12.27
N LYS A 256 -15.34 -3.08 13.47
CA LYS A 256 -14.57 -2.62 14.63
C LYS A 256 -13.43 -3.58 15.02
N LYS A 257 -13.68 -4.89 14.95
CA LYS A 257 -12.72 -5.93 15.34
C LYS A 257 -12.05 -6.57 14.12
N THR A 258 -12.85 -6.93 13.13
CA THR A 258 -12.41 -7.73 11.98
C THR A 258 -11.41 -6.97 11.11
N ALA A 259 -11.66 -5.71 10.78
CA ALA A 259 -10.79 -4.93 9.90
C ALA A 259 -9.38 -4.73 10.50
N GLY A 260 -9.30 -4.35 11.79
CA GLY A 260 -8.02 -4.18 12.47
C GLY A 260 -7.26 -5.50 12.66
N LEU A 261 -7.97 -6.61 12.97
CA LEU A 261 -7.36 -7.94 13.06
C LEU A 261 -6.83 -8.37 11.69
N ALA A 262 -7.60 -8.17 10.63
CA ALA A 262 -7.20 -8.52 9.27
C ALA A 262 -5.92 -7.78 8.85
N GLY A 263 -5.81 -6.47 9.10
CA GLY A 263 -4.60 -5.70 8.79
C GLY A 263 -3.36 -6.25 9.50
N THR A 264 -3.47 -6.53 10.81
CA THR A 264 -2.37 -7.12 11.59
C THR A 264 -1.99 -8.52 11.07
N LEU A 265 -2.97 -9.39 10.81
CA LEU A 265 -2.73 -10.74 10.26
C LEU A 265 -2.09 -10.67 8.86
N THR A 266 -2.55 -9.77 8.01
CA THR A 266 -1.96 -9.54 6.68
C THR A 266 -0.48 -9.21 6.80
N ALA A 267 -0.10 -8.27 7.66
CA ALA A 267 1.30 -7.89 7.86
C ALA A 267 2.16 -9.08 8.30
N VAL A 268 1.69 -9.90 9.27
CA VAL A 268 2.42 -11.08 9.77
C VAL A 268 2.55 -12.18 8.71
N ILE A 269 1.47 -12.47 7.96
CA ILE A 269 1.49 -13.47 6.90
C ILE A 269 2.50 -13.07 5.81
N VAL A 270 2.50 -11.80 5.41
CA VAL A 270 3.39 -11.28 4.39
C VAL A 270 4.85 -11.30 4.84
N LEU A 271 5.15 -11.01 6.11
CA LEU A 271 6.51 -11.22 6.66
C LEU A 271 7.00 -12.65 6.42
N GLY A 272 6.16 -13.66 6.73
CA GLY A 272 6.52 -15.06 6.51
C GLY A 272 6.81 -15.37 5.03
N ILE A 273 5.96 -14.88 4.13
CA ILE A 273 6.15 -15.03 2.67
C ILE A 273 7.46 -14.37 2.24
N TYR A 274 7.72 -13.15 2.66
CA TYR A 274 8.90 -12.39 2.25
C TYR A 274 10.20 -13.02 2.73
N LEU A 275 10.29 -13.42 3.98
CA LEU A 275 11.47 -14.12 4.49
C LEU A 275 11.72 -15.42 3.75
N LEU A 276 10.67 -16.22 3.51
CA LEU A 276 10.78 -17.50 2.83
C LEU A 276 11.27 -17.32 1.38
N VAL A 277 10.65 -16.41 0.63
CA VAL A 277 11.03 -16.13 -0.77
C VAL A 277 12.43 -15.52 -0.82
N THR A 278 12.75 -14.58 0.04
CA THR A 278 14.07 -13.93 0.10
C THR A 278 15.18 -14.94 0.36
N ILE A 279 15.04 -15.81 1.38
CA ILE A 279 16.03 -16.83 1.69
C ILE A 279 16.22 -17.78 0.52
N ALA A 280 15.13 -18.28 -0.07
CA ALA A 280 15.18 -19.18 -1.21
C ALA A 280 15.88 -18.53 -2.43
N THR A 281 15.55 -17.28 -2.71
CA THR A 281 16.13 -16.51 -3.81
C THR A 281 17.63 -16.25 -3.59
N MET A 282 18.02 -15.83 -2.39
CA MET A 282 19.43 -15.59 -2.04
C MET A 282 20.27 -16.88 -2.07
N MET A 283 19.71 -17.99 -1.61
CA MET A 283 20.42 -19.29 -1.68
C MET A 283 20.67 -19.71 -3.13
N PHE A 284 19.73 -19.46 -4.03
CA PHE A 284 19.85 -19.88 -5.43
C PHE A 284 20.68 -18.90 -6.27
N ALA A 285 20.40 -17.59 -6.16
CA ALA A 285 20.96 -16.56 -7.03
C ALA A 285 22.23 -15.89 -6.46
N GLY A 286 22.42 -15.94 -5.13
CA GLY A 286 23.47 -15.16 -4.46
C GLY A 286 23.22 -13.65 -4.55
N VAL A 287 24.19 -12.87 -4.05
CA VAL A 287 24.17 -11.41 -4.03
C VAL A 287 25.23 -10.78 -4.94
N GLY A 288 25.73 -11.54 -5.93
CA GLY A 288 26.71 -11.06 -6.89
C GLY A 288 26.15 -10.01 -7.85
N ASP A 289 27.06 -9.29 -8.53
CA ASP A 289 26.78 -8.21 -9.48
C ASP A 289 26.75 -8.66 -10.96
N THR A 290 26.82 -9.95 -11.18
CA THR A 290 26.85 -10.55 -12.54
C THR A 290 25.85 -11.69 -12.68
N GLY A 291 25.46 -11.98 -13.92
CA GLY A 291 24.55 -13.08 -14.25
C GLY A 291 23.20 -12.95 -13.55
N ILE A 292 22.78 -14.01 -12.84
CA ILE A 292 21.52 -14.04 -12.08
C ILE A 292 21.63 -13.47 -10.67
N GLY A 293 22.80 -12.96 -10.26
CA GLY A 293 23.03 -12.40 -8.94
C GLY A 293 22.07 -11.22 -8.66
N LEU A 294 21.64 -11.13 -7.40
CA LEU A 294 20.63 -10.15 -7.01
C LEU A 294 21.14 -8.70 -7.04
N ASN A 295 22.46 -8.48 -6.98
CA ASN A 295 23.08 -7.15 -7.10
C ASN A 295 23.40 -6.76 -8.56
N ASN A 296 23.10 -7.60 -9.53
CA ASN A 296 23.28 -7.25 -10.93
C ASN A 296 22.27 -6.15 -11.33
N ALA A 297 22.78 -4.99 -11.73
CA ALA A 297 21.98 -3.81 -12.08
C ALA A 297 20.93 -4.08 -13.17
N ASP A 298 21.23 -4.99 -14.11
CA ASP A 298 20.28 -5.36 -15.18
C ASP A 298 19.05 -6.11 -14.65
N ASN A 299 19.13 -6.69 -13.44
CA ASN A 299 18.05 -7.46 -12.83
C ASN A 299 17.28 -6.67 -11.76
N HIS A 300 17.77 -5.51 -11.32
CA HIS A 300 17.22 -4.77 -10.16
C HIS A 300 15.75 -4.45 -10.29
N ALA A 301 15.29 -4.02 -11.45
CA ALA A 301 13.90 -3.63 -11.66
C ALA A 301 12.93 -4.82 -11.61
N ASN A 302 13.40 -6.01 -12.03
CA ASN A 302 12.54 -7.19 -12.20
C ASN A 302 13.31 -8.49 -11.94
N VAL A 303 13.68 -8.75 -10.70
CA VAL A 303 14.50 -9.90 -10.30
C VAL A 303 13.90 -11.25 -10.79
N PHE A 304 12.60 -11.41 -10.72
CA PHE A 304 11.97 -12.67 -11.16
C PHE A 304 12.01 -12.89 -12.68
N THR A 305 12.23 -11.86 -13.49
CA THR A 305 12.49 -12.04 -14.93
C THR A 305 13.76 -12.84 -15.16
N ALA A 306 14.84 -12.51 -14.44
CA ALA A 306 16.11 -13.20 -14.53
C ALA A 306 16.07 -14.60 -13.91
N LEU A 307 15.32 -14.78 -12.81
CA LEU A 307 15.33 -16.00 -12.02
C LEU A 307 14.30 -17.05 -12.43
N ALA A 308 13.24 -16.65 -13.15
CA ALA A 308 12.16 -17.58 -13.47
C ALA A 308 12.65 -18.81 -14.25
N SER A 309 13.43 -18.61 -15.32
CA SER A 309 13.92 -19.70 -16.14
C SER A 309 14.98 -20.59 -15.43
N PRO A 310 16.03 -20.02 -14.78
CA PRO A 310 16.99 -20.82 -14.03
C PRO A 310 16.38 -21.65 -12.90
N VAL A 311 15.40 -21.10 -12.17
CA VAL A 311 14.77 -21.79 -11.03
C VAL A 311 13.68 -22.76 -11.50
N MET A 312 12.80 -22.33 -12.40
CA MET A 312 11.55 -23.04 -12.72
C MET A 312 11.58 -23.78 -14.07
N GLY A 313 12.63 -23.58 -14.88
CA GLY A 313 12.76 -24.23 -16.19
C GLY A 313 11.53 -24.01 -17.07
N PRO A 314 10.86 -25.09 -17.56
CA PRO A 314 9.68 -24.98 -18.41
C PRO A 314 8.49 -24.24 -17.78
N PHE A 315 8.47 -24.12 -16.45
CA PHE A 315 7.41 -23.44 -15.71
C PHE A 315 7.67 -21.93 -15.50
N ALA A 316 8.74 -21.37 -16.09
CA ALA A 316 9.10 -19.95 -15.97
C ALA A 316 7.97 -18.99 -16.34
N ILE A 317 7.16 -19.34 -17.35
CA ILE A 317 5.99 -18.56 -17.79
C ILE A 317 4.96 -18.34 -16.65
N LEU A 318 4.86 -19.28 -15.69
CA LEU A 318 3.97 -19.13 -14.54
C LEU A 318 4.41 -17.98 -13.64
N MET A 319 5.71 -17.70 -13.52
CA MET A 319 6.22 -16.57 -12.74
C MET A 319 5.82 -15.24 -13.40
N SER A 320 5.99 -15.09 -14.71
CA SER A 320 5.54 -13.89 -15.41
C SER A 320 4.04 -13.65 -15.24
N LEU A 321 3.25 -14.71 -15.35
CA LEU A 321 1.81 -14.64 -15.11
C LEU A 321 1.47 -14.37 -13.63
N ALA A 322 2.29 -14.86 -12.68
CA ALA A 322 2.10 -14.59 -11.25
C ALA A 322 2.36 -13.13 -10.91
N VAL A 323 3.44 -12.53 -11.43
CA VAL A 323 3.73 -11.10 -11.22
C VAL A 323 2.68 -10.23 -11.90
N LEU A 324 2.29 -10.55 -13.14
CA LEU A 324 1.19 -9.88 -13.84
C LEU A 324 -0.12 -9.94 -13.04
N SER A 325 -0.49 -11.13 -12.55
CA SER A 325 -1.70 -11.30 -11.74
C SER A 325 -1.62 -10.58 -10.39
N SER A 326 -0.43 -10.56 -9.79
CA SER A 326 -0.14 -9.83 -8.55
C SER A 326 -0.32 -8.32 -8.74
N SER A 327 0.29 -7.76 -9.78
CA SER A 327 0.18 -6.33 -10.12
C SER A 327 -1.26 -5.95 -10.47
N ALA A 328 -1.94 -6.74 -11.30
CA ALA A 328 -3.34 -6.48 -11.68
C ALA A 328 -4.30 -6.59 -10.49
N ALA A 329 -4.08 -7.57 -9.61
CA ALA A 329 -4.86 -7.73 -8.39
C ALA A 329 -4.67 -6.56 -7.43
N SER A 330 -3.42 -6.15 -7.21
CA SER A 330 -3.09 -5.02 -6.37
C SER A 330 -3.57 -3.70 -6.97
N LEU A 331 -3.40 -3.49 -8.26
CA LEU A 331 -3.95 -2.32 -8.96
C LEU A 331 -5.45 -2.17 -8.68
N GLN A 332 -6.21 -3.27 -8.77
CA GLN A 332 -7.64 -3.26 -8.52
C GLN A 332 -7.99 -3.07 -7.04
N SER A 333 -7.30 -3.76 -6.11
CA SER A 333 -7.58 -3.67 -4.67
C SER A 333 -7.17 -2.32 -4.09
N THR A 334 -6.07 -1.74 -4.55
CA THR A 334 -5.55 -0.44 -4.09
C THR A 334 -6.53 0.70 -4.40
N PHE A 335 -7.33 0.65 -5.48
CA PHE A 335 -8.38 1.64 -5.72
C PHE A 335 -9.39 1.76 -4.59
N THR A 336 -9.52 0.73 -3.76
CA THR A 336 -10.43 0.74 -2.60
C THR A 336 -10.06 1.85 -1.60
N SER A 337 -8.78 2.04 -1.31
CA SER A 337 -8.28 3.01 -0.34
C SER A 337 -8.54 4.47 -0.76
N PRO A 338 -8.02 4.98 -1.90
CA PRO A 338 -8.23 6.39 -2.27
C PRO A 338 -9.70 6.71 -2.55
N SER A 339 -10.49 5.76 -3.06
CA SER A 339 -11.91 6.00 -3.30
C SER A 339 -12.70 6.23 -2.00
N ARG A 340 -12.41 5.48 -0.93
CA ARG A 340 -13.06 5.66 0.38
C ARG A 340 -12.49 6.84 1.14
N SER A 341 -11.21 7.12 1.03
CA SER A 341 -10.59 8.31 1.62
C SER A 341 -11.16 9.60 1.02
N LEU A 342 -11.28 9.67 -0.31
CA LEU A 342 -11.92 10.80 -0.99
C LEU A 342 -13.40 10.94 -0.61
N LEU A 343 -14.13 9.81 -0.52
CA LEU A 343 -15.51 9.78 -0.01
C LEU A 343 -15.59 10.37 1.41
N ALA A 344 -14.75 9.92 2.33
CA ALA A 344 -14.74 10.39 3.71
C ALA A 344 -14.38 11.89 3.79
N MET A 345 -13.36 12.33 3.07
CA MET A 345 -12.96 13.75 3.02
C MET A 345 -14.11 14.63 2.50
N ALA A 346 -14.86 14.18 1.47
CA ALA A 346 -16.00 14.91 0.96
C ALA A 346 -17.19 14.86 1.91
N HIS A 347 -17.47 13.72 2.52
CA HIS A 347 -18.54 13.55 3.50
C HIS A 347 -18.38 14.49 4.70
N TYR A 348 -17.15 14.65 5.19
CA TYR A 348 -16.84 15.59 6.27
C TYR A 348 -16.57 17.02 5.78
N GLY A 349 -16.86 17.33 4.52
CA GLY A 349 -16.79 18.68 3.97
C GLY A 349 -15.39 19.21 3.69
N ALA A 350 -14.35 18.37 3.71
CA ALA A 350 -12.98 18.75 3.37
C ALA A 350 -12.80 18.92 1.84
N LEU A 351 -13.50 18.11 1.04
CA LEU A 351 -13.47 18.13 -0.42
C LEU A 351 -14.85 18.50 -1.02
N PRO A 352 -14.93 18.82 -2.33
CA PRO A 352 -16.19 19.03 -3.03
C PRO A 352 -17.12 17.81 -2.91
N GLU A 353 -18.42 18.09 -2.76
CA GLU A 353 -19.46 17.08 -2.55
C GLU A 353 -19.53 15.99 -3.64
N ARG A 354 -19.07 16.30 -4.85
CA ARG A 354 -19.01 15.32 -5.96
C ARG A 354 -18.27 14.03 -5.61
N PHE A 355 -17.27 14.10 -4.73
CA PHE A 355 -16.51 12.92 -4.28
C PHE A 355 -17.31 12.03 -3.31
N SER A 356 -18.39 12.53 -2.70
CA SER A 356 -19.29 11.75 -1.85
C SER A 356 -20.45 11.08 -2.61
N HIS A 357 -20.58 11.32 -3.92
CA HIS A 357 -21.64 10.72 -4.71
C HIS A 357 -21.47 9.21 -4.88
N MET A 358 -22.44 8.46 -4.35
CA MET A 358 -22.49 7.00 -4.45
C MET A 358 -23.24 6.55 -5.71
N SER A 359 -22.71 5.53 -6.37
CA SER A 359 -23.42 4.85 -7.46
C SER A 359 -24.69 4.18 -6.94
N LYS A 360 -25.85 4.54 -7.47
CA LYS A 360 -27.14 3.96 -7.08
C LYS A 360 -27.21 2.44 -7.31
N LYS A 361 -26.48 1.93 -8.30
CA LYS A 361 -26.51 0.51 -8.68
C LYS A 361 -25.54 -0.34 -7.85
N PHE A 362 -24.33 0.20 -7.57
CA PHE A 362 -23.24 -0.59 -7.00
C PHE A 362 -22.89 -0.19 -5.57
N SER A 363 -23.44 0.93 -5.06
CA SER A 363 -23.12 1.49 -3.74
C SER A 363 -21.61 1.70 -3.54
N THR A 364 -20.98 2.27 -4.57
CA THR A 364 -19.54 2.61 -4.61
C THR A 364 -19.36 4.10 -4.86
N PRO A 365 -18.30 4.74 -4.35
CA PRO A 365 -17.98 6.13 -4.61
C PRO A 365 -17.43 6.31 -6.04
N GLY A 366 -18.33 6.28 -7.03
CA GLY A 366 -17.98 6.16 -8.45
C GLY A 366 -17.10 7.30 -8.96
N PHE A 367 -17.44 8.55 -8.64
CA PHE A 367 -16.65 9.71 -9.05
C PHE A 367 -15.24 9.68 -8.42
N ALA A 368 -15.12 9.35 -7.14
CA ALA A 368 -13.85 9.23 -6.45
C ALA A 368 -12.95 8.13 -7.06
N THR A 369 -13.54 6.98 -7.43
CA THR A 369 -12.82 5.88 -8.08
C THR A 369 -12.28 6.29 -9.46
N ILE A 370 -13.10 6.94 -10.28
CA ILE A 370 -12.68 7.43 -11.60
C ILE A 370 -11.60 8.51 -11.46
N ALA A 371 -11.77 9.46 -10.54
CA ALA A 371 -10.78 10.51 -10.30
C ALA A 371 -9.41 9.94 -9.89
N ALA A 372 -9.39 8.96 -8.98
CA ALA A 372 -8.16 8.26 -8.63
C ALA A 372 -7.50 7.57 -9.84
N GLY A 373 -8.30 6.94 -10.71
CA GLY A 373 -7.80 6.33 -11.94
C GLY A 373 -7.19 7.33 -12.91
N VAL A 374 -7.86 8.45 -13.14
CA VAL A 374 -7.34 9.52 -14.03
C VAL A 374 -6.06 10.12 -13.47
N LEU A 375 -6.00 10.35 -12.15
CA LEU A 375 -4.81 10.90 -11.50
C LEU A 375 -3.62 9.92 -11.57
N SER A 376 -3.84 8.63 -11.32
CA SER A 376 -2.75 7.64 -11.38
C SER A 376 -2.25 7.39 -12.80
N ALA A 377 -3.14 7.32 -13.78
CA ALA A 377 -2.75 7.18 -15.19
C ALA A 377 -2.00 8.43 -15.71
N GLY A 378 -2.48 9.63 -15.34
CA GLY A 378 -1.81 10.88 -15.67
C GLY A 378 -0.45 11.01 -15.01
N PHE A 379 -0.34 10.64 -13.72
CA PHE A 379 0.93 10.60 -13.00
C PHE A 379 1.93 9.65 -13.67
N TYR A 380 1.49 8.44 -14.03
CA TYR A 380 2.34 7.48 -14.76
C TYR A 380 2.87 8.05 -16.07
N ALA A 381 1.98 8.65 -16.88
CA ALA A 381 2.38 9.22 -18.17
C ALA A 381 3.42 10.34 -18.02
N VAL A 382 3.27 11.21 -16.99
CA VAL A 382 4.24 12.27 -16.67
C VAL A 382 5.57 11.67 -16.23
N MET A 383 5.53 10.73 -15.30
CA MET A 383 6.74 10.06 -14.77
C MET A 383 7.51 9.33 -15.86
N HIS A 384 6.83 8.70 -16.81
CA HIS A 384 7.45 7.98 -17.92
C HIS A 384 8.20 8.90 -18.91
N VAL A 385 7.97 10.22 -18.82
CA VAL A 385 8.70 11.23 -19.59
C VAL A 385 9.91 11.78 -18.84
N ILE A 386 9.81 11.95 -17.52
CA ILE A 386 10.80 12.69 -16.72
C ILE A 386 11.78 11.81 -15.93
N SER A 387 11.49 10.54 -15.73
CA SER A 387 12.37 9.61 -14.98
C SER A 387 13.05 8.63 -15.91
N GLU A 388 14.34 8.38 -15.68
CA GLU A 388 15.11 7.32 -16.34
C GLU A 388 14.73 5.94 -15.81
N ASN A 389 14.36 5.84 -14.52
CA ASN A 389 13.88 4.62 -13.86
C ASN A 389 12.68 4.93 -12.97
N VAL A 390 11.50 4.99 -13.59
CA VAL A 390 10.23 5.37 -12.93
C VAL A 390 9.95 4.55 -11.69
N LEU A 391 10.17 3.23 -11.76
CA LEU A 391 9.84 2.34 -10.66
C LEU A 391 10.72 2.60 -9.44
N ASN A 392 12.04 2.74 -9.62
CA ASN A 392 12.96 2.99 -8.53
C ASN A 392 12.68 4.34 -7.84
N ASP A 393 12.60 5.43 -8.61
CA ASP A 393 12.36 6.78 -8.07
C ASP A 393 11.04 6.87 -7.31
N THR A 394 10.00 6.24 -7.83
CA THR A 394 8.67 6.28 -7.23
C THR A 394 8.54 5.36 -6.02
N ILE A 395 9.23 4.21 -5.97
CA ILE A 395 9.28 3.34 -4.77
C ILE A 395 9.95 4.07 -3.60
N LEU A 396 11.09 4.74 -3.86
CA LEU A 396 11.80 5.50 -2.83
C LEU A 396 10.97 6.71 -2.33
N ALA A 397 10.34 7.46 -3.25
CA ALA A 397 9.44 8.54 -2.89
C ALA A 397 8.20 8.06 -2.13
N LEU A 398 7.69 6.88 -2.46
CA LEU A 398 6.58 6.24 -1.75
C LEU A 398 6.97 5.91 -0.31
N GLY A 399 8.20 5.47 -0.05
CA GLY A 399 8.73 5.26 1.30
C GLY A 399 8.59 6.51 2.19
N LEU A 400 8.91 7.70 1.65
CA LEU A 400 8.70 8.98 2.34
C LEU A 400 7.22 9.21 2.69
N MET A 401 6.32 9.01 1.73
CA MET A 401 4.89 9.21 1.95
C MET A 401 4.33 8.27 3.02
N ILE A 402 4.72 6.99 2.96
CA ILE A 402 4.30 5.96 3.92
C ILE A 402 4.77 6.34 5.33
N CYS A 403 6.05 6.66 5.49
CA CYS A 403 6.61 7.08 6.77
C CYS A 403 5.85 8.28 7.34
N PHE A 404 5.50 9.25 6.49
CA PHE A 404 4.76 10.43 6.90
C PHE A 404 3.36 10.08 7.43
N TYR A 405 2.48 9.45 6.63
CA TYR A 405 1.10 9.29 7.06
C TYR A 405 0.89 8.16 8.07
N TYR A 406 1.69 7.09 8.02
CA TYR A 406 1.67 6.04 9.04
C TYR A 406 2.23 6.56 10.38
N GLY A 407 3.36 7.27 10.34
CA GLY A 407 3.94 7.90 11.52
C GLY A 407 2.97 8.88 12.17
N LEU A 408 2.35 9.75 11.36
CA LEU A 408 1.36 10.71 11.83
C LEU A 408 0.15 10.02 12.49
N THR A 409 -0.35 8.94 11.91
CA THR A 409 -1.48 8.17 12.45
C THR A 409 -1.10 7.47 13.77
N ALA A 410 0.12 6.94 13.86
CA ALA A 410 0.61 6.32 15.10
C ALA A 410 0.70 7.34 16.24
N ILE A 411 1.26 8.53 15.99
CA ILE A 411 1.31 9.61 16.98
C ILE A 411 -0.11 10.11 17.32
N ALA A 412 -1.01 10.17 16.32
CA ALA A 412 -2.42 10.49 16.56
C ALA A 412 -3.09 9.48 17.51
N CYS A 413 -2.76 8.18 17.42
CA CYS A 413 -3.24 7.18 18.36
C CYS A 413 -2.83 7.49 19.80
N VAL A 414 -1.57 7.83 20.05
CA VAL A 414 -1.06 8.21 21.38
C VAL A 414 -1.85 9.40 21.93
N TRP A 415 -2.01 10.44 21.13
CA TRP A 415 -2.71 11.65 21.56
C TRP A 415 -4.22 11.43 21.75
N TYR A 416 -4.83 10.66 20.88
CA TYR A 416 -6.26 10.36 20.95
C TYR A 416 -6.61 9.63 22.25
N PHE A 417 -5.78 8.65 22.66
CA PHE A 417 -6.01 7.84 23.84
C PHE A 417 -5.30 8.33 25.12
N ARG A 418 -4.66 9.52 25.12
CA ARG A 418 -3.82 10.02 26.23
C ARG A 418 -4.44 9.92 27.62
N ASN A 419 -5.77 10.03 27.73
CA ASN A 419 -6.48 9.95 29.00
C ASN A 419 -6.73 8.50 29.48
N SER A 420 -6.54 7.51 28.62
CA SER A 420 -6.80 6.10 28.94
C SER A 420 -5.56 5.20 28.88
N VAL A 421 -4.39 5.77 28.63
CA VAL A 421 -3.13 5.03 28.48
C VAL A 421 -2.78 4.24 29.72
N PHE A 422 -2.92 4.84 30.91
CA PHE A 422 -2.54 4.24 32.20
C PHE A 422 -3.66 3.47 32.87
N THR A 423 -4.80 3.23 32.22
CA THR A 423 -5.94 2.50 32.82
C THR A 423 -5.72 0.98 32.84
N SER A 424 -4.83 0.44 32.00
CA SER A 424 -4.44 -0.97 32.02
C SER A 424 -3.07 -1.18 31.35
N VAL A 425 -2.40 -2.29 31.68
CA VAL A 425 -1.14 -2.70 31.03
C VAL A 425 -1.31 -2.85 29.52
N ARG A 426 -2.43 -3.42 29.06
CA ARG A 426 -2.74 -3.54 27.64
C ARG A 426 -2.79 -2.16 26.97
N ASN A 427 -3.48 -1.20 27.56
CA ASN A 427 -3.59 0.15 27.01
C ASN A 427 -2.25 0.87 27.00
N PHE A 428 -1.42 0.69 28.03
CA PHE A 428 -0.07 1.24 28.07
C PHE A 428 0.76 0.78 26.88
N PHE A 429 0.77 -0.51 26.57
CA PHE A 429 1.52 -1.02 25.42
C PHE A 429 0.86 -0.64 24.08
N LEU A 430 -0.44 -0.91 23.89
CA LEU A 430 -1.09 -0.78 22.57
C LEU A 430 -1.47 0.66 22.20
N ARG A 431 -1.59 1.58 23.18
CA ARG A 431 -2.00 2.97 22.95
C ARG A 431 -0.89 3.99 23.19
N LEU A 432 0.25 3.57 23.76
CA LEU A 432 1.41 4.44 23.98
C LEU A 432 2.67 3.82 23.39
N VAL A 433 3.18 2.73 23.98
CA VAL A 433 4.52 2.21 23.67
C VAL A 433 4.63 1.81 22.19
N CYS A 434 3.76 0.93 21.71
CA CYS A 434 3.80 0.46 20.32
C CYS A 434 3.58 1.60 19.32
N PRO A 435 2.52 2.44 19.45
CA PRO A 435 2.32 3.56 18.54
C PRO A 435 3.46 4.58 18.57
N LEU A 436 4.01 4.89 19.75
CA LEU A 436 5.08 5.86 19.88
C LEU A 436 6.37 5.36 19.23
N LEU A 437 6.78 4.12 19.52
CA LEU A 437 7.98 3.53 18.93
C LEU A 437 7.84 3.38 17.41
N GLY A 438 6.69 2.88 16.93
CA GLY A 438 6.42 2.76 15.50
C GLY A 438 6.40 4.12 14.80
N GLY A 439 5.70 5.11 15.37
CA GLY A 439 5.60 6.45 14.81
C GLY A 439 6.92 7.20 14.79
N VAL A 440 7.67 7.17 15.90
CA VAL A 440 9.00 7.81 15.99
C VAL A 440 9.97 7.11 15.03
N GLY A 441 9.98 5.77 14.98
CA GLY A 441 10.82 5.01 14.05
C GLY A 441 10.57 5.41 12.60
N LEU A 442 9.31 5.51 12.18
CA LEU A 442 8.95 5.96 10.84
C LEU A 442 9.36 7.42 10.57
N PHE A 443 9.22 8.32 11.55
CA PHE A 443 9.68 9.70 11.38
C PHE A 443 11.20 9.84 11.31
N VAL A 444 11.96 9.01 12.01
CA VAL A 444 13.43 8.95 11.88
C VAL A 444 13.80 8.55 10.44
N VAL A 445 13.19 7.48 9.91
CA VAL A 445 13.41 7.05 8.53
C VAL A 445 12.96 8.14 7.54
N PHE A 446 11.80 8.76 7.76
CA PHE A 446 11.32 9.88 6.95
C PHE A 446 12.34 11.02 6.85
N LEU A 447 12.87 11.47 7.99
CA LEU A 447 13.82 12.59 8.02
C LEU A 447 15.15 12.21 7.35
N GLN A 448 15.66 11.01 7.62
CA GLN A 448 16.91 10.55 7.00
C GLN A 448 16.73 10.43 5.48
N THR A 449 15.69 9.74 5.02
CA THR A 449 15.41 9.58 3.59
C THR A 449 15.14 10.94 2.91
N ALA A 450 14.49 11.89 3.59
CA ALA A 450 14.30 13.23 3.05
C ALA A 450 15.62 14.00 2.86
N VAL A 451 16.58 13.83 3.77
CA VAL A 451 17.92 14.43 3.64
C VAL A 451 18.70 13.77 2.51
N ASP A 452 18.75 12.44 2.49
CA ASP A 452 19.54 11.66 1.52
C ASP A 452 19.00 11.84 0.10
N SER A 453 17.67 11.90 -0.06
CA SER A 453 17.01 12.04 -1.36
C SER A 453 17.16 13.40 -2.02
N TRP A 454 17.75 14.39 -1.33
CA TRP A 454 18.14 15.66 -1.95
C TRP A 454 19.18 15.44 -3.06
N ALA A 455 20.09 14.49 -2.87
CA ALA A 455 21.09 14.11 -3.85
C ALA A 455 20.45 13.23 -4.94
N PRO A 456 20.64 13.52 -6.26
CA PRO A 456 20.08 12.73 -7.35
C PRO A 456 20.49 11.25 -7.33
N GLU A 457 21.71 10.97 -6.85
CA GLU A 457 22.31 9.63 -6.76
C GLU A 457 21.57 8.69 -5.81
N PHE A 458 20.77 9.24 -4.89
CA PHE A 458 19.92 8.43 -4.01
C PHE A 458 18.80 7.68 -4.77
N GLY A 459 18.39 8.21 -5.94
CA GLY A 459 17.45 7.56 -6.85
C GLY A 459 18.13 7.04 -8.12
N SER A 460 17.49 7.28 -9.25
CA SER A 460 17.99 6.90 -10.59
C SER A 460 19.00 7.89 -11.19
N GLY A 461 19.42 8.91 -10.45
CA GLY A 461 20.17 10.05 -10.99
C GLY A 461 19.30 11.12 -11.65
N SER A 462 17.98 10.89 -11.75
CA SER A 462 17.04 11.89 -12.29
C SER A 462 16.92 13.08 -11.34
N GLU A 463 16.92 14.30 -11.91
CA GLU A 463 16.87 15.53 -11.13
C GLU A 463 15.92 16.58 -11.72
N ILE A 464 15.46 17.49 -10.88
CA ILE A 464 14.72 18.70 -11.26
C ILE A 464 15.41 19.90 -10.59
N PHE A 465 15.97 20.79 -11.39
CA PHE A 465 16.73 21.97 -10.92
C PHE A 465 17.88 21.62 -9.95
N GLY A 466 18.58 20.51 -10.17
CA GLY A 466 19.69 20.07 -9.32
C GLY A 466 19.28 19.41 -8.02
N VAL A 467 17.99 19.10 -7.84
CA VAL A 467 17.44 18.36 -6.70
C VAL A 467 16.98 16.99 -7.15
N GLY A 468 17.32 15.96 -6.38
CA GLY A 468 16.95 14.58 -6.68
C GLY A 468 15.45 14.40 -6.86
N LEU A 469 15.05 13.66 -7.90
CA LEU A 469 13.64 13.44 -8.25
C LEU A 469 12.85 12.77 -7.11
N VAL A 470 13.49 11.91 -6.33
CA VAL A 470 12.89 11.25 -5.15
C VAL A 470 12.44 12.29 -4.11
N PHE A 471 13.29 13.31 -3.82
CA PHE A 471 12.93 14.41 -2.93
C PHE A 471 11.76 15.23 -3.47
N VAL A 472 11.80 15.57 -4.77
CA VAL A 472 10.74 16.36 -5.41
C VAL A 472 9.40 15.61 -5.37
N LEU A 473 9.39 14.31 -5.61
CA LEU A 473 8.18 13.48 -5.52
C LEU A 473 7.73 13.32 -4.06
N GLY A 474 8.64 13.03 -3.13
CA GLY A 474 8.31 12.85 -1.72
C GLY A 474 7.87 14.16 -1.05
N ILE A 475 8.79 15.08 -0.89
CA ILE A 475 8.56 16.33 -0.15
C ILE A 475 7.77 17.35 -1.00
N GLY A 476 8.02 17.41 -2.32
CA GLY A 476 7.30 18.32 -3.21
C GLY A 476 5.81 18.02 -3.28
N ILE A 477 5.40 16.73 -3.35
CA ILE A 477 3.97 16.36 -3.32
C ILE A 477 3.34 16.67 -1.95
N LEU A 478 4.06 16.50 -0.83
CA LEU A 478 3.58 16.94 0.49
C LEU A 478 3.41 18.47 0.55
N ALA A 479 4.37 19.22 0.02
CA ALA A 479 4.28 20.68 -0.08
C ALA A 479 3.09 21.12 -0.97
N LEU A 480 2.86 20.43 -2.10
CA LEU A 480 1.67 20.64 -2.93
C LEU A 480 0.38 20.41 -2.13
N GLY A 481 0.37 19.41 -1.24
CA GLY A 481 -0.75 19.14 -0.33
C GLY A 481 -1.04 20.31 0.60
N ALA A 482 0.00 20.97 1.10
CA ALA A 482 -0.16 22.18 1.91
C ALA A 482 -0.71 23.38 1.10
N VAL A 483 -0.30 23.54 -0.15
CA VAL A 483 -0.85 24.56 -1.06
C VAL A 483 -2.34 24.29 -1.34
N VAL A 484 -2.69 23.04 -1.69
CA VAL A 484 -4.10 22.64 -1.92
C VAL A 484 -4.92 22.82 -0.65
N MET A 485 -4.36 22.52 0.53
CA MET A 485 -4.97 22.75 1.84
C MET A 485 -5.35 24.22 2.04
N LEU A 486 -4.45 25.14 1.72
CA LEU A 486 -4.71 26.57 1.82
C LEU A 486 -5.82 27.04 0.86
N ILE A 487 -5.87 26.49 -0.34
CA ILE A 487 -6.96 26.76 -1.29
C ILE A 487 -8.28 26.20 -0.73
N MET A 488 -8.30 24.95 -0.29
CA MET A 488 -9.49 24.31 0.24
C MET A 488 -9.99 24.95 1.54
N SER A 489 -9.11 25.50 2.36
CA SER A 489 -9.51 26.22 3.58
C SER A 489 -10.38 27.46 3.28
N ARG A 490 -10.20 28.05 2.10
CA ARG A 490 -11.04 29.18 1.62
C ARG A 490 -12.34 28.69 0.96
N VAL A 491 -12.27 27.55 0.26
CA VAL A 491 -13.42 26.98 -0.46
C VAL A 491 -14.36 26.22 0.47
N ARG A 492 -13.81 25.55 1.49
CA ARG A 492 -14.52 24.70 2.46
C ARG A 492 -14.21 25.10 3.92
N PRO A 493 -14.46 26.34 4.33
CA PRO A 493 -14.04 26.87 5.62
C PRO A 493 -14.64 26.11 6.83
N GLY A 494 -15.83 25.54 6.71
CA GLY A 494 -16.51 24.81 7.79
C GLY A 494 -15.68 23.63 8.31
N PHE A 495 -15.09 22.82 7.41
CA PHE A 495 -14.19 21.75 7.81
C PHE A 495 -12.96 22.29 8.57
N PHE A 496 -12.28 23.27 8.01
CA PHE A 496 -11.04 23.82 8.59
C PHE A 496 -11.25 24.59 9.90
N ARG A 497 -12.49 25.02 10.19
CA ARG A 497 -12.87 25.56 11.51
C ARG A 497 -13.26 24.48 12.52
N GLY A 498 -13.26 23.19 12.13
CA GLY A 498 -13.64 22.06 12.98
C GLY A 498 -15.14 21.96 13.25
N GLU A 499 -15.98 22.46 12.32
CA GLU A 499 -17.43 22.42 12.47
C GLU A 499 -18.05 21.06 12.10
N THR A 500 -17.36 20.25 11.27
CA THR A 500 -17.91 19.03 10.67
C THR A 500 -17.45 17.73 11.33
N ILE A 501 -16.24 17.69 11.87
CA ILE A 501 -15.68 16.52 12.56
C ILE A 501 -14.85 16.95 13.77
N ARG A 502 -15.12 16.34 14.90
CA ARG A 502 -14.45 16.57 16.20
C ARG A 502 -14.14 15.23 16.85
N LYS A 503 -13.40 15.25 17.97
CA LYS A 503 -13.05 14.05 18.73
C LYS A 503 -14.28 13.25 19.15
N ASP A 504 -15.34 13.92 19.56
CA ASP A 504 -16.61 13.37 20.04
C ASP A 504 -17.63 13.05 18.93
N THR A 505 -17.28 13.33 17.66
CA THR A 505 -18.15 12.95 16.53
C THR A 505 -18.35 11.43 16.50
N PRO A 506 -19.60 10.92 16.58
CA PRO A 506 -19.86 9.49 16.59
C PRO A 506 -19.33 8.78 15.33
N ALA A 507 -18.98 7.50 15.48
CA ALA A 507 -18.71 6.66 14.32
C ALA A 507 -20.00 6.44 13.53
N LEU A 508 -19.91 6.52 12.18
CA LEU A 508 -21.05 6.36 11.28
C LEU A 508 -21.44 4.89 11.04
N VAL A 509 -20.64 3.96 11.52
CA VAL A 509 -20.92 2.52 11.45
C VAL A 509 -21.92 2.19 12.54
N VAL A 510 -23.06 1.61 12.16
CA VAL A 510 -24.03 1.06 13.12
C VAL A 510 -23.40 -0.17 13.75
N PRO A 511 -23.30 -0.23 15.11
CA PRO A 511 -22.88 -1.47 15.76
C PRO A 511 -23.91 -2.58 15.46
N GLU A 512 -23.42 -3.78 15.08
CA GLU A 512 -24.25 -4.98 15.05
C GLU A 512 -24.73 -5.37 16.44
#